data_a5a41aa429de07dcac3848ac102bcc41
#
_entry.id   a5a41aa429de07dcac3848ac102bcc41
#
_cell.length_a   1.000
_cell.length_b   1.000
_cell.length_c   1.000
_cell.angle_alpha   90.00
_cell.angle_beta   90.00
_cell.angle_gamma   90.00
#
_symmetry.space_group_name_H-M   'P 1'
#
loop_
_entity.id
_entity.type
_entity.pdbx_description
1 polymer ?
#
loop_
_entity_poly.entity_id
_entity_poly.type
_entity_poly.pdbx_seq_one_letter_code
_entity_poly.pdbx_strand_id
1 'polypeptide(L)'
;MVTASDTTSPSLSHHFADTIPYGSVVFVSQPAGLISACWGGLMSTRAVKAGAAGVVIDGRFRDVNEHRELGIGLYARGNSILGSNTFTRAAEIDVPVSFVIKELEGVEVRIRPGDLIMGDADGVVVVPVELADEVVRLCGGRARVDEETRRCVEEGEDIGPTIMRLRK
;
A
#
# COMPACT_ATOMS: atom_id res chain seq x y z
N MET A 1 -4.82 13.65 -0.29
CA MET A 1 -4.87 14.63 0.82
C MET A 1 -4.13 15.89 0.45
N VAL A 2 -4.55 17.02 1.00
CA VAL A 2 -3.85 18.34 0.89
C VAL A 2 -3.61 18.90 2.29
N THR A 3 -2.80 19.94 2.43
CA THR A 3 -2.66 20.64 3.72
C THR A 3 -3.98 21.31 4.13
N ALA A 4 -4.22 21.43 5.42
CA ALA A 4 -5.46 22.09 5.91
C ALA A 4 -5.56 23.57 5.50
N SER A 5 -4.42 24.21 5.25
CA SER A 5 -4.35 25.61 4.78
C SER A 5 -4.60 25.76 3.28
N ASP A 6 -4.65 24.69 2.51
CA ASP A 6 -4.97 24.74 1.08
C ASP A 6 -6.45 25.09 0.89
N THR A 7 -6.70 26.24 0.26
CA THR A 7 -8.03 26.74 -0.07
C THR A 7 -8.37 26.63 -1.55
N THR A 8 -7.45 26.11 -2.36
CA THR A 8 -7.58 26.03 -3.82
C THR A 8 -8.05 24.67 -4.31
N SER A 9 -7.63 23.59 -3.64
CA SER A 9 -8.05 22.23 -3.97
C SER A 9 -9.52 21.97 -3.60
N PRO A 10 -10.21 21.06 -4.29
CA PRO A 10 -11.59 20.70 -4.01
C PRO A 10 -11.85 20.33 -2.55
N SER A 11 -13.08 20.45 -2.11
CA SER A 11 -13.56 19.94 -0.82
C SER A 11 -14.59 18.85 -1.07
N LEU A 12 -14.47 17.74 -0.34
CA LEU A 12 -15.43 16.64 -0.43
C LEU A 12 -16.72 17.01 0.30
N SER A 13 -17.86 16.65 -0.26
CA SER A 13 -19.19 16.83 0.36
C SER A 13 -19.48 15.80 1.46
N HIS A 14 -18.68 14.72 1.54
CA HIS A 14 -18.82 13.65 2.52
C HIS A 14 -17.44 13.10 2.89
N HIS A 15 -17.38 12.32 3.96
CA HIS A 15 -16.11 11.76 4.42
C HIS A 15 -15.61 10.68 3.45
N PHE A 16 -14.35 10.77 3.02
CA PHE A 16 -13.77 9.87 2.01
C PHE A 16 -13.83 8.38 2.41
N ALA A 17 -13.78 8.06 3.70
CA ALA A 17 -13.90 6.67 4.16
C ALA A 17 -15.32 6.09 3.96
N ASP A 18 -16.32 6.91 3.65
CA ASP A 18 -17.68 6.44 3.35
C ASP A 18 -17.87 5.98 1.91
N THR A 19 -16.89 6.25 1.04
CA THR A 19 -16.92 5.91 -0.39
C THR A 19 -16.10 4.69 -0.75
N ILE A 20 -15.53 3.98 0.22
CA ILE A 20 -14.64 2.84 -0.03
C ILE A 20 -15.40 1.70 -0.70
N PRO A 21 -15.01 1.27 -1.92
CA PRO A 21 -15.64 0.14 -2.59
C PRO A 21 -15.30 -1.19 -1.89
N TYR A 22 -16.23 -2.13 -1.93
CA TYR A 22 -16.00 -3.48 -1.43
C TYR A 22 -14.84 -4.17 -2.16
N GLY A 23 -13.94 -4.83 -1.42
CA GLY A 23 -12.80 -5.56 -1.96
C GLY A 23 -11.62 -4.68 -2.39
N SER A 24 -11.73 -3.34 -2.27
CA SER A 24 -10.63 -2.44 -2.66
C SER A 24 -9.55 -2.30 -1.59
N VAL A 25 -8.34 -1.97 -2.02
CA VAL A 25 -7.29 -1.41 -1.16
C VAL A 25 -7.38 0.11 -1.22
N VAL A 26 -7.45 0.75 -0.05
CA VAL A 26 -7.45 2.21 0.05
C VAL A 26 -6.03 2.71 0.02
N PHE A 27 -5.67 3.52 -0.99
CA PHE A 27 -4.39 4.21 -1.03
C PHE A 27 -4.57 5.69 -0.65
N VAL A 28 -3.88 6.14 0.41
CA VAL A 28 -3.92 7.53 0.87
C VAL A 28 -2.58 8.20 0.64
N SER A 29 -2.58 9.24 -0.20
CA SER A 29 -1.41 10.11 -0.37
C SER A 29 -1.51 11.33 0.54
N GLN A 30 -0.55 11.50 1.45
CA GLN A 30 -0.42 12.64 2.35
C GLN A 30 0.68 13.57 1.83
N PRO A 31 0.54 14.90 1.91
CA PRO A 31 1.62 15.82 1.56
C PRO A 31 2.91 15.51 2.32
N ALA A 32 4.04 15.53 1.60
CA ALA A 32 5.35 15.21 2.17
C ALA A 32 5.73 16.15 3.33
N GLY A 33 6.50 15.64 4.28
CA GLY A 33 7.03 16.42 5.40
C GLY A 33 6.07 16.60 6.58
N LEU A 34 4.83 16.18 6.48
CA LEU A 34 3.88 16.24 7.59
C LEU A 34 4.15 15.13 8.61
N ILE A 35 4.04 15.50 9.88
CA ILE A 35 4.26 14.60 11.02
C ILE A 35 2.94 14.11 11.64
N SER A 36 1.80 14.67 11.24
CA SER A 36 0.48 14.26 11.71
C SER A 36 0.00 12.98 11.01
N ALA A 37 -0.85 12.22 11.69
CA ALA A 37 -1.53 11.07 11.09
C ALA A 37 -2.71 11.55 10.22
N CYS A 38 -2.84 10.99 9.03
CA CYS A 38 -4.00 11.21 8.15
C CYS A 38 -5.02 10.05 8.18
N TRP A 39 -4.75 9.01 8.96
CA TRP A 39 -5.60 7.84 9.13
C TRP A 39 -5.60 7.40 10.59
N GLY A 40 -6.74 6.95 11.11
CA GLY A 40 -6.89 6.48 12.49
C GLY A 40 -7.88 5.32 12.61
N GLY A 41 -8.09 4.82 13.83
CA GLY A 41 -8.89 3.64 14.15
C GLY A 41 -10.32 3.70 13.63
N LEU A 42 -11.02 4.83 13.79
CA LEU A 42 -12.38 5.01 13.26
C LEU A 42 -12.45 4.85 11.73
N MET A 43 -11.41 5.30 11.01
CA MET A 43 -11.34 5.12 9.56
C MET A 43 -11.15 3.64 9.20
N SER A 44 -10.29 2.90 9.92
CA SER A 44 -10.13 1.46 9.73
C SER A 44 -11.38 0.69 10.10
N THR A 45 -12.08 1.06 11.17
CA THR A 45 -13.39 0.47 11.51
C THR A 45 -14.38 0.64 10.35
N ARG A 46 -14.43 1.84 9.75
CA ARG A 46 -15.30 2.10 8.60
C ARG A 46 -14.85 1.32 7.35
N ALA A 47 -13.53 1.23 7.10
CA ALA A 47 -12.96 0.48 5.99
C ALA A 47 -13.29 -1.03 6.08
N VAL A 48 -13.10 -1.63 7.26
CA VAL A 48 -13.47 -3.03 7.52
C VAL A 48 -14.97 -3.24 7.27
N LYS A 49 -15.83 -2.33 7.77
CA LYS A 49 -17.27 -2.42 7.55
C LYS A 49 -17.67 -2.25 6.09
N ALA A 50 -16.91 -1.50 5.32
CA ALA A 50 -17.09 -1.37 3.87
C ALA A 50 -16.57 -2.59 3.09
N GLY A 51 -15.82 -3.48 3.73
CA GLY A 51 -15.21 -4.65 3.10
C GLY A 51 -13.91 -4.33 2.34
N ALA A 52 -13.17 -3.31 2.77
CA ALA A 52 -11.84 -3.03 2.23
C ALA A 52 -10.89 -4.22 2.45
N ALA A 53 -10.06 -4.53 1.46
CA ALA A 53 -9.04 -5.57 1.55
C ALA A 53 -7.81 -5.12 2.36
N GLY A 54 -7.53 -3.82 2.41
CA GLY A 54 -6.42 -3.25 3.15
C GLY A 54 -6.30 -1.73 2.98
N VAL A 55 -5.31 -1.15 3.64
CA VAL A 55 -5.03 0.29 3.61
C VAL A 55 -3.54 0.51 3.42
N VAL A 56 -3.17 1.36 2.48
CA VAL A 56 -1.79 1.82 2.23
C VAL A 56 -1.73 3.33 2.34
N ILE A 57 -0.80 3.84 3.11
CA ILE A 57 -0.71 5.26 3.43
C ILE A 57 0.69 5.78 3.09
N ASP A 58 0.80 6.58 2.06
CA ASP A 58 1.99 7.40 1.83
C ASP A 58 1.99 8.57 2.83
N GLY A 59 2.20 8.26 4.07
CA GLY A 59 2.09 9.17 5.20
C GLY A 59 2.09 8.45 6.54
N ARG A 60 1.42 9.03 7.52
CA ARG A 60 1.37 8.52 8.89
C ARG A 60 -0.03 8.15 9.34
N PHE A 61 -0.10 7.17 10.23
CA PHE A 61 -1.34 6.74 10.88
C PHE A 61 -1.23 6.82 12.42
N ARG A 62 -2.34 6.63 13.13
CA ARG A 62 -2.41 6.55 14.59
C ARG A 62 -3.32 5.38 15.01
N ASP A 63 -3.45 5.17 16.33
CA ASP A 63 -4.36 4.16 16.91
C ASP A 63 -3.95 2.72 16.56
N VAL A 64 -2.63 2.42 16.70
CA VAL A 64 -2.00 1.15 16.27
C VAL A 64 -2.71 -0.08 16.82
N ASN A 65 -3.15 -0.07 18.09
CA ASN A 65 -3.80 -1.22 18.72
C ASN A 65 -5.17 -1.50 18.09
N GLU A 66 -5.95 -0.44 17.78
CA GLU A 66 -7.25 -0.60 17.14
C GLU A 66 -7.13 -1.29 15.77
N HIS A 67 -6.11 -0.94 14.97
CA HIS A 67 -5.86 -1.60 13.68
C HIS A 67 -5.53 -3.09 13.84
N ARG A 68 -4.72 -3.45 14.86
CA ARG A 68 -4.38 -4.83 15.18
C ARG A 68 -5.61 -5.64 15.59
N GLU A 69 -6.47 -5.06 16.44
CA GLU A 69 -7.72 -5.68 16.87
C GLU A 69 -8.70 -5.89 15.70
N LEU A 70 -8.75 -4.95 14.76
CA LEU A 70 -9.57 -5.06 13.55
C LEU A 70 -9.03 -6.09 12.55
N GLY A 71 -7.75 -6.47 12.64
CA GLY A 71 -7.12 -7.42 11.73
C GLY A 71 -6.98 -6.95 10.28
N ILE A 72 -7.11 -5.65 10.03
CA ILE A 72 -6.94 -5.08 8.67
C ILE A 72 -5.47 -4.88 8.35
N GLY A 73 -5.04 -5.31 7.15
CA GLY A 73 -3.70 -5.00 6.64
C GLY A 73 -3.54 -3.49 6.46
N LEU A 74 -2.58 -2.88 7.19
CA LEU A 74 -2.28 -1.47 7.11
C LEU A 74 -0.78 -1.24 6.95
N TYR A 75 -0.42 -0.52 5.90
CA TYR A 75 0.96 -0.16 5.54
C TYR A 75 1.10 1.35 5.52
N ALA A 76 2.16 1.87 6.12
CA ALA A 76 2.38 3.33 6.19
C ALA A 76 3.87 3.66 6.34
N ARG A 77 4.25 4.90 6.09
CA ARG A 77 5.61 5.39 6.37
C ARG A 77 5.94 5.44 7.86
N GLY A 78 4.93 5.49 8.73
CA GLY A 78 5.10 5.48 10.18
C GLY A 78 3.83 5.87 10.93
N ASN A 79 3.94 5.92 12.24
CA ASN A 79 2.85 6.34 13.10
C ASN A 79 3.05 7.76 13.64
N SER A 80 2.00 8.34 14.22
CA SER A 80 2.01 9.63 14.90
C SER A 80 0.93 9.67 15.97
N ILE A 81 1.18 10.42 17.03
CA ILE A 81 0.14 10.72 18.05
C ILE A 81 -0.72 11.94 17.65
N LEU A 82 -0.27 12.72 16.66
CA LEU A 82 -1.01 13.90 16.19
C LEU A 82 -2.07 13.46 15.17
N GLY A 83 -3.29 13.93 15.33
CA GLY A 83 -4.37 13.72 14.35
C GLY A 83 -4.25 14.61 13.12
N SER A 84 -5.12 14.38 12.13
CA SER A 84 -5.15 15.13 10.87
C SER A 84 -5.70 16.56 11.03
N ASN A 85 -6.51 16.79 12.04
CA ASN A 85 -7.16 18.09 12.26
C ASN A 85 -6.12 19.22 12.30
N THR A 86 -6.35 20.30 11.59
CA THR A 86 -5.44 21.45 11.38
C THR A 86 -4.22 21.20 10.51
N PHE A 87 -3.89 19.95 10.15
CA PHE A 87 -2.74 19.62 9.32
C PHE A 87 -3.11 19.24 7.88
N THR A 88 -4.11 18.36 7.73
CA THR A 88 -4.53 17.84 6.42
C THR A 88 -6.05 17.74 6.32
N ARG A 89 -6.53 17.81 5.09
CA ARG A 89 -7.90 17.47 4.70
C ARG A 89 -7.91 16.60 3.45
N ALA A 90 -8.96 15.83 3.25
CA ALA A 90 -9.19 15.15 1.99
C ALA A 90 -9.64 16.17 0.94
N ALA A 91 -9.15 16.02 -0.29
CA ALA A 91 -9.47 16.90 -1.40
C ALA A 91 -10.14 16.13 -2.54
N GLU A 92 -9.59 15.00 -2.91
CA GLU A 92 -10.04 14.23 -4.07
C GLU A 92 -10.05 12.72 -3.74
N ILE A 93 -10.89 11.99 -4.46
CA ILE A 93 -11.03 10.53 -4.39
C ILE A 93 -10.94 10.00 -5.82
N ASP A 94 -10.47 8.76 -6.00
CA ASP A 94 -10.35 8.07 -7.29
C ASP A 94 -9.56 8.87 -8.34
N VAL A 95 -8.49 9.51 -7.89
CA VAL A 95 -7.54 10.23 -8.74
C VAL A 95 -6.18 9.55 -8.72
N PRO A 96 -5.41 9.61 -9.82
CA PRO A 96 -4.03 9.14 -9.81
C PRO A 96 -3.20 9.92 -8.78
N VAL A 97 -2.33 9.17 -8.07
CA VAL A 97 -1.37 9.75 -7.12
C VAL A 97 0.04 9.33 -7.45
N SER A 98 1.01 10.15 -7.09
CA SER A 98 2.42 9.85 -7.25
C SER A 98 3.03 9.47 -5.91
N PHE A 99 3.85 8.43 -5.93
CA PHE A 99 4.63 7.94 -4.79
C PHE A 99 6.11 7.98 -5.15
N VAL A 100 6.91 8.65 -4.33
CA VAL A 100 8.36 8.76 -4.56
C VAL A 100 9.10 7.75 -3.71
N ILE A 101 9.86 6.86 -4.34
CA ILE A 101 10.75 5.91 -3.69
C ILE A 101 12.12 6.57 -3.56
N LYS A 102 12.41 7.11 -2.38
CA LYS A 102 13.65 7.86 -2.12
C LYS A 102 14.89 6.97 -2.22
N GLU A 103 14.77 5.72 -1.82
CA GLU A 103 15.82 4.70 -1.82
C GLU A 103 16.26 4.29 -3.24
N LEU A 104 15.45 4.59 -4.24
CA LEU A 104 15.74 4.36 -5.66
C LEU A 104 15.96 5.70 -6.40
N GLU A 105 16.84 6.56 -5.87
CA GLU A 105 17.21 7.85 -6.48
C GLU A 105 16.01 8.75 -6.81
N GLY A 106 14.91 8.60 -6.06
CA GLY A 106 13.71 9.40 -6.25
C GLY A 106 12.81 8.92 -7.41
N VAL A 107 12.87 7.63 -7.76
CA VAL A 107 11.94 7.05 -8.74
C VAL A 107 10.50 7.35 -8.34
N GLU A 108 9.76 7.96 -9.24
CA GLU A 108 8.34 8.26 -9.08
C GLU A 108 7.49 7.11 -9.64
N VAL A 109 6.66 6.54 -8.79
CA VAL A 109 5.65 5.54 -9.17
C VAL A 109 4.29 6.21 -9.19
N ARG A 110 3.59 6.12 -10.32
CA ARG A 110 2.22 6.60 -10.44
C ARG A 110 1.24 5.47 -10.16
N ILE A 111 0.37 5.67 -9.19
CA ILE A 111 -0.69 4.74 -8.81
C ILE A 111 -2.01 5.30 -9.31
N ARG A 112 -2.77 4.48 -10.03
CA ARG A 112 -4.06 4.87 -10.62
C ARG A 112 -5.21 4.12 -9.94
N PRO A 113 -6.41 4.68 -9.90
CA PRO A 113 -7.61 3.92 -9.55
C PRO A 113 -7.73 2.66 -10.43
N GLY A 114 -7.93 1.50 -9.78
CA GLY A 114 -8.00 0.21 -10.45
C GLY A 114 -6.68 -0.56 -10.53
N ASP A 115 -5.54 0.04 -10.24
CA ASP A 115 -4.28 -0.70 -10.10
C ASP A 115 -4.38 -1.71 -8.95
N LEU A 116 -3.73 -2.86 -9.11
CA LEU A 116 -3.70 -3.90 -8.09
C LEU A 116 -2.63 -3.59 -7.04
N ILE A 117 -3.00 -3.71 -5.78
CA ILE A 117 -2.06 -3.56 -4.66
C ILE A 117 -1.99 -4.87 -3.89
N MET A 118 -0.79 -5.39 -3.72
CA MET A 118 -0.50 -6.55 -2.89
C MET A 118 0.44 -6.13 -1.76
N GLY A 119 0.12 -6.53 -0.55
CA GLY A 119 0.95 -6.26 0.62
C GLY A 119 1.10 -7.50 1.48
N ASP A 120 2.31 -7.73 1.97
CA ASP A 120 2.66 -8.79 2.91
C ASP A 120 3.62 -8.27 4.00
N ALA A 121 4.30 -9.20 4.71
CA ALA A 121 5.24 -8.83 5.77
C ALA A 121 6.47 -8.04 5.27
N ASP A 122 6.84 -8.19 4.01
CA ASP A 122 8.02 -7.54 3.42
C ASP A 122 7.69 -6.13 2.88
N GLY A 123 6.41 -5.86 2.58
CA GLY A 123 5.99 -4.55 2.09
C GLY A 123 4.82 -4.56 1.12
N VAL A 124 4.83 -3.60 0.20
CA VAL A 124 3.73 -3.38 -0.75
C VAL A 124 4.27 -3.27 -2.16
N VAL A 125 3.62 -3.96 -3.08
CA VAL A 125 3.83 -3.79 -4.52
C VAL A 125 2.56 -3.29 -5.20
N VAL A 126 2.74 -2.48 -6.24
CA VAL A 126 1.65 -1.99 -7.09
C VAL A 126 1.85 -2.58 -8.48
N VAL A 127 0.79 -3.15 -9.03
CA VAL A 127 0.77 -3.72 -10.37
C VAL A 127 -0.29 -2.97 -11.20
N PRO A 128 0.11 -2.26 -12.26
CA PRO A 128 -0.85 -1.72 -13.22
C PRO A 128 -1.78 -2.81 -13.72
N VAL A 129 -3.07 -2.55 -13.76
CA VAL A 129 -4.08 -3.58 -14.11
C VAL A 129 -3.81 -4.20 -15.48
N GLU A 130 -3.30 -3.41 -16.42
CA GLU A 130 -2.93 -3.86 -17.77
C GLU A 130 -1.77 -4.87 -17.82
N LEU A 131 -0.97 -4.97 -16.74
CA LEU A 131 0.14 -5.91 -16.63
C LEU A 131 -0.18 -7.13 -15.75
N ALA A 132 -1.39 -7.22 -15.20
CA ALA A 132 -1.75 -8.23 -14.21
C ALA A 132 -1.50 -9.66 -14.71
N ASP A 133 -1.99 -10.01 -15.89
CA ASP A 133 -1.85 -11.37 -16.45
C ASP A 133 -0.38 -11.74 -16.71
N GLU A 134 0.41 -10.79 -17.21
CA GLU A 134 1.84 -11.01 -17.44
C GLU A 134 2.59 -11.21 -16.12
N VAL A 135 2.33 -10.38 -15.12
CA VAL A 135 2.92 -10.50 -13.77
C VAL A 135 2.56 -11.86 -13.15
N VAL A 136 1.30 -12.28 -13.20
CA VAL A 136 0.87 -13.59 -12.69
C VAL A 136 1.63 -14.73 -13.39
N ARG A 137 1.76 -14.67 -14.71
CA ARG A 137 2.51 -15.67 -15.48
C ARG A 137 3.99 -15.73 -15.08
N LEU A 138 4.64 -14.56 -14.96
CA LEU A 138 6.05 -14.46 -14.57
C LEU A 138 6.27 -14.93 -13.14
N CYS A 139 5.45 -14.48 -12.21
CA CYS A 139 5.49 -14.91 -10.80
C CYS A 139 5.29 -16.42 -10.66
N GLY A 140 4.32 -17.00 -11.39
CA GLY A 140 4.11 -18.45 -11.38
C GLY A 140 5.30 -19.23 -11.93
N GLY A 141 5.99 -18.70 -12.96
CA GLY A 141 7.25 -19.26 -13.45
C GLY A 141 8.34 -19.23 -12.39
N ARG A 142 8.51 -18.08 -11.76
CA ARG A 142 9.51 -17.87 -10.73
C ARG A 142 9.28 -18.72 -9.49
N ALA A 143 8.06 -18.78 -9.00
CA ALA A 143 7.69 -19.56 -7.83
C ALA A 143 8.04 -21.05 -7.99
N ARG A 144 7.80 -21.63 -9.18
CA ARG A 144 8.20 -23.01 -9.47
C ARG A 144 9.72 -23.22 -9.38
N VAL A 145 10.50 -22.28 -9.92
CA VAL A 145 11.97 -22.34 -9.87
C VAL A 145 12.47 -22.20 -8.44
N ASP A 146 11.86 -21.29 -7.67
CA ASP A 146 12.25 -21.07 -6.27
C ASP A 146 11.89 -22.25 -5.38
N GLU A 147 10.76 -22.91 -5.63
CA GLU A 147 10.37 -24.14 -4.91
C GLU A 147 11.32 -25.32 -5.23
N GLU A 148 11.68 -25.51 -6.50
CA GLU A 148 12.67 -26.50 -6.90
C GLU A 148 14.05 -26.21 -6.28
N THR A 149 14.46 -24.93 -6.28
CA THR A 149 15.71 -24.48 -5.64
C THR A 149 15.70 -24.82 -4.16
N ARG A 150 14.59 -24.53 -3.46
CA ARG A 150 14.43 -24.83 -2.04
C ARG A 150 14.58 -26.33 -1.77
N ARG A 151 13.88 -27.16 -2.53
CA ARG A 151 13.95 -28.61 -2.41
C ARG A 151 15.37 -29.14 -2.55
N CYS A 152 16.12 -28.71 -3.58
CA CYS A 152 17.50 -29.14 -3.79
C CYS A 152 18.42 -28.71 -2.63
N VAL A 153 18.25 -27.51 -2.09
CA VAL A 153 19.04 -27.02 -0.93
C VAL A 153 18.68 -27.80 0.35
N GLU A 154 17.41 -28.14 0.57
CA GLU A 154 16.96 -28.99 1.69
C GLU A 154 17.53 -30.42 1.59
N GLU A 155 17.74 -30.93 0.38
CA GLU A 155 18.42 -32.21 0.09
C GLU A 155 19.96 -32.12 0.24
N GLY A 156 20.53 -30.95 0.51
CA GLY A 156 21.93 -30.71 0.80
C GLY A 156 22.78 -30.22 -0.37
N GLU A 157 22.15 -29.78 -1.48
CA GLU A 157 22.90 -29.13 -2.57
C GLU A 157 23.38 -27.72 -2.14
N ASP A 158 24.54 -27.33 -2.64
CA ASP A 158 25.04 -25.97 -2.46
C ASP A 158 24.17 -24.94 -3.20
N ILE A 159 23.78 -23.88 -2.50
CA ILE A 159 22.83 -22.88 -3.02
C ILE A 159 23.32 -22.16 -4.28
N GLY A 160 24.60 -21.80 -4.37
CA GLY A 160 25.17 -21.09 -5.52
C GLY A 160 25.07 -21.86 -6.83
N PRO A 161 25.63 -23.07 -6.93
CA PRO A 161 25.47 -23.93 -8.10
C PRO A 161 24.02 -24.22 -8.48
N THR A 162 23.16 -24.47 -7.48
CA THR A 162 21.74 -24.77 -7.69
C THR A 162 21.01 -23.57 -8.31
N ILE A 163 21.23 -22.35 -7.82
CA ILE A 163 20.67 -21.13 -8.39
C ILE A 163 21.17 -20.94 -9.84
N MET A 164 22.47 -21.10 -10.10
CA MET A 164 22.99 -20.97 -11.46
C MET A 164 22.42 -21.98 -12.46
N ARG A 165 22.07 -23.17 -11.98
CA ARG A 165 21.47 -24.23 -12.79
C ARG A 165 19.98 -23.98 -13.09
N LEU A 166 19.21 -23.54 -12.11
CA LEU A 166 17.74 -23.46 -12.18
C LEU A 166 17.21 -22.09 -12.65
N ARG A 167 17.94 -21.02 -12.38
CA ARG A 167 17.53 -19.65 -12.73
C ARG A 167 18.18 -19.18 -14.06
N LYS A 168 17.90 -19.88 -15.15
CA LYS A 168 18.36 -19.49 -16.48
C LYS A 168 17.36 -18.57 -17.17
#